data_8d9c4e2e8c6f55731c0efda3a1ee7f55
#
_entry.id   8d9c4e2e8c6f55731c0efda3a1ee7f55
#
_cell.length_a   1.000
_cell.length_b   1.000
_cell.length_c   1.000
_cell.angle_alpha   90.00
_cell.angle_beta   90.00
_cell.angle_gamma   90.00
#
_symmetry.space_group_name_H-M   'P 1'
#
loop_
_entity.id
_entity.type
_entity.pdbx_description
1 polymer ?
#
loop_
_entity_poly.entity_id
_entity_poly.type
_entity_poly.pdbx_seq_one_letter_code
_entity_poly.pdbx_strand_id
1 'polypeptide(L)'
;MVKNLLKIVSLFIISVAFFSCEDVVDIDLSTAPAKLVIDASIKWQKGTTGNEQTIRLTTTTDFYASTIPTVSGATVFITDGNGIQYDFIETPGSGNYVCTNFNPEIRQTYTLTVIYDSQVYTATESLIEVPTIDYVEQTENGGF
;
A
#
# COMPACT_ATOMS: atom_id res chain seq x y z
N MET A 1 -28.98 17.28 60.96
CA MET A 1 -28.77 18.19 59.82
C MET A 1 -27.36 18.02 59.20
N VAL A 2 -26.27 18.03 59.96
CA VAL A 2 -24.88 17.96 59.43
C VAL A 2 -24.59 16.69 58.60
N LYS A 3 -25.08 15.50 59.01
CA LYS A 3 -24.90 14.23 58.28
C LYS A 3 -25.53 14.23 56.87
N ASN A 4 -26.65 14.90 56.70
CA ASN A 4 -27.33 14.98 55.40
C ASN A 4 -26.61 16.03 54.49
N LEU A 5 -26.11 17.09 55.09
CA LEU A 5 -25.31 18.08 54.37
C LEU A 5 -24.01 17.45 53.82
N LEU A 6 -23.34 16.63 54.64
CA LEU A 6 -22.11 15.92 54.21
C LEU A 6 -22.37 14.97 53.06
N LYS A 7 -23.51 14.25 53.03
CA LYS A 7 -23.89 13.39 51.93
C LYS A 7 -24.15 14.13 50.63
N ILE A 8 -24.80 15.32 50.70
CA ILE A 8 -25.09 16.16 49.53
C ILE A 8 -23.79 16.73 48.98
N VAL A 9 -22.88 17.19 49.84
CA VAL A 9 -21.57 17.71 49.42
C VAL A 9 -20.74 16.59 48.76
N SER A 10 -20.72 15.38 49.35
CA SER A 10 -20.02 14.24 48.76
C SER A 10 -20.57 13.84 47.39
N LEU A 11 -21.89 13.86 47.22
CA LEU A 11 -22.56 13.53 45.95
C LEU A 11 -22.23 14.60 44.88
N PHE A 12 -22.15 15.88 45.28
CA PHE A 12 -21.81 16.96 44.37
C PHE A 12 -20.34 16.87 43.89
N ILE A 13 -19.40 16.52 44.80
CA ILE A 13 -17.98 16.35 44.45
C ILE A 13 -17.80 15.20 43.46
N ILE A 14 -18.53 14.08 43.64
CA ILE A 14 -18.49 12.95 42.74
C ILE A 14 -19.05 13.31 41.36
N SER A 15 -20.11 14.13 41.30
CA SER A 15 -20.71 14.58 40.03
C SER A 15 -19.76 15.48 39.21
N VAL A 16 -18.91 16.29 39.86
CA VAL A 16 -17.93 17.17 39.16
C VAL A 16 -16.74 16.37 38.59
N ALA A 17 -16.42 15.19 39.18
CA ALA A 17 -15.31 14.37 38.75
C ALA A 17 -15.55 13.67 37.38
N PHE A 18 -16.79 13.65 36.85
CA PHE A 18 -17.14 13.06 35.55
C PHE A 18 -17.08 14.07 34.38
N PHE A 19 -16.77 15.33 34.61
CA PHE A 19 -16.48 16.28 33.53
C PHE A 19 -15.01 16.11 33.09
N SER A 20 -14.72 15.00 32.41
CA SER A 20 -13.49 14.87 31.64
C SER A 20 -13.71 15.57 30.30
N CYS A 21 -13.15 16.77 30.14
CA CYS A 21 -13.06 17.41 28.84
C CYS A 21 -12.06 16.60 28.00
N GLU A 22 -12.54 15.95 26.97
CA GLU A 22 -11.69 15.40 25.90
C GLU A 22 -11.35 16.60 24.96
N ASP A 23 -10.13 17.12 25.08
CA ASP A 23 -9.62 18.10 24.11
C ASP A 23 -9.36 17.35 22.80
N VAL A 24 -10.22 17.55 21.81
CA VAL A 24 -9.96 17.13 20.43
C VAL A 24 -8.84 18.03 19.90
N VAL A 25 -7.63 17.50 19.88
CA VAL A 25 -6.48 18.19 19.24
C VAL A 25 -6.72 18.12 17.72
N ASP A 26 -7.17 19.22 17.16
CA ASP A 26 -7.27 19.40 15.71
C ASP A 26 -5.84 19.59 15.17
N ILE A 27 -5.25 18.53 14.65
CA ILE A 27 -3.91 18.56 14.05
C ILE A 27 -4.07 19.05 12.62
N ASP A 28 -3.70 20.30 12.38
CA ASP A 28 -3.58 20.84 11.02
C ASP A 28 -2.43 20.14 10.29
N LEU A 29 -2.75 19.06 9.56
CA LEU A 29 -1.79 18.36 8.73
C LEU A 29 -1.62 19.17 7.44
N SER A 30 -0.53 19.91 7.32
CA SER A 30 -0.16 20.58 6.09
C SER A 30 -0.08 19.56 4.94
N THR A 31 -0.92 19.74 3.93
CA THR A 31 -0.95 18.86 2.76
C THR A 31 0.25 19.14 1.87
N ALA A 32 1.10 18.14 1.66
CA ALA A 32 2.15 18.21 0.66
C ALA A 32 1.56 18.03 -0.76
N PRO A 33 2.20 18.58 -1.80
CA PRO A 33 1.78 18.31 -3.17
C PRO A 33 1.68 16.82 -3.44
N ALA A 34 0.62 16.39 -4.13
CA ALA A 34 0.42 14.99 -4.50
C ALA A 34 1.61 14.46 -5.33
N LYS A 35 2.11 13.28 -4.99
CA LYS A 35 3.22 12.61 -5.68
C LYS A 35 2.74 11.33 -6.32
N LEU A 36 3.31 10.97 -7.48
CA LEU A 36 3.08 9.67 -8.11
C LEU A 36 3.53 8.54 -7.18
N VAL A 37 2.67 7.53 -7.05
CA VAL A 37 2.95 6.27 -6.38
C VAL A 37 2.85 5.16 -7.42
N ILE A 38 3.93 4.40 -7.57
CA ILE A 38 4.04 3.28 -8.49
C ILE A 38 4.08 2.00 -7.65
N ASP A 39 3.04 1.18 -7.76
CA ASP A 39 2.98 -0.16 -7.16
C ASP A 39 3.17 -1.19 -8.26
N ALA A 40 4.38 -1.74 -8.35
CA ALA A 40 4.79 -2.67 -9.38
C ALA A 40 5.49 -3.88 -8.79
N SER A 41 5.01 -5.08 -9.12
CA SER A 41 5.66 -6.32 -8.75
C SER A 41 5.40 -7.38 -9.83
N ILE A 42 6.47 -8.04 -10.31
CA ILE A 42 6.34 -9.22 -11.17
C ILE A 42 6.08 -10.42 -10.26
N LYS A 43 4.97 -11.13 -10.50
CA LYS A 43 4.57 -12.31 -9.73
C LYS A 43 4.44 -13.49 -10.67
N TRP A 44 5.17 -14.56 -10.40
CA TRP A 44 5.04 -15.81 -11.11
C TRP A 44 4.79 -16.96 -10.15
N GLN A 45 3.63 -17.60 -10.31
CA GLN A 45 3.27 -18.77 -9.54
C GLN A 45 3.64 -20.02 -10.31
N LYS A 46 4.32 -20.97 -9.67
CA LYS A 46 4.69 -22.26 -10.27
C LYS A 46 3.44 -22.97 -10.81
N GLY A 47 3.54 -23.44 -12.07
CA GLY A 47 2.43 -24.11 -12.77
C GLY A 47 1.50 -23.15 -13.53
N THR A 48 1.80 -21.85 -13.54
CA THR A 48 1.13 -20.85 -14.39
C THR A 48 2.08 -20.34 -15.45
N THR A 49 1.56 -19.65 -16.46
CA THR A 49 2.38 -18.97 -17.47
C THR A 49 3.02 -17.69 -16.94
N GLY A 50 2.42 -17.06 -15.93
CA GLY A 50 2.86 -15.75 -15.42
C GLY A 50 2.71 -14.59 -16.40
N ASN A 51 1.99 -14.80 -17.50
CA ASN A 51 1.89 -13.83 -18.59
C ASN A 51 1.03 -12.61 -18.30
N GLU A 52 0.16 -12.67 -17.29
CA GLU A 52 -0.64 -11.55 -16.86
C GLU A 52 0.03 -10.86 -15.66
N GLN A 53 0.41 -9.60 -15.85
CA GLN A 53 1.02 -8.77 -14.83
C GLN A 53 0.26 -7.46 -14.74
N THR A 54 0.19 -6.89 -13.54
CA THR A 54 -0.51 -5.61 -13.30
C THR A 54 0.39 -4.67 -12.53
N ILE A 55 0.46 -3.42 -12.99
CA ILE A 55 1.11 -2.30 -12.31
C ILE A 55 0.01 -1.30 -11.97
N ARG A 56 0.02 -0.80 -10.73
CA ARG A 56 -0.95 0.19 -10.27
C ARG A 56 -0.29 1.54 -10.07
N LEU A 57 -0.91 2.58 -10.64
CA LEU A 57 -0.49 3.97 -10.48
C LEU A 57 -1.55 4.76 -9.73
N THR A 58 -1.11 5.44 -8.68
CA THR A 58 -1.95 6.31 -7.85
C THR A 58 -1.16 7.57 -7.49
N THR A 59 -1.79 8.50 -6.78
CA THR A 59 -1.08 9.60 -6.14
C THR A 59 -1.18 9.50 -4.63
N THR A 60 -0.22 10.10 -3.92
CA THR A 60 -0.39 10.37 -2.50
C THR A 60 -1.60 11.28 -2.30
N THR A 61 -2.26 11.14 -1.16
CA THR A 61 -3.43 11.93 -0.77
C THR A 61 -3.36 12.28 0.71
N ASP A 62 -4.25 13.12 1.18
CA ASP A 62 -4.32 13.52 2.58
C ASP A 62 -4.61 12.32 3.47
N PHE A 63 -4.09 12.36 4.70
CA PHE A 63 -4.21 11.25 5.64
C PHE A 63 -5.66 10.81 5.91
N TYR A 64 -6.58 11.77 5.95
CA TYR A 64 -8.01 11.52 6.18
C TYR A 64 -8.85 11.33 4.90
N ALA A 65 -8.21 11.29 3.73
CA ALA A 65 -8.94 11.07 2.48
C ALA A 65 -9.57 9.66 2.46
N SER A 66 -10.82 9.57 2.09
CA SER A 66 -11.56 8.30 1.99
C SER A 66 -11.22 7.52 0.72
N THR A 67 -10.58 8.13 -0.26
CA THR A 67 -10.24 7.52 -1.55
C THR A 67 -8.82 7.89 -1.96
N ILE A 68 -8.12 6.94 -2.59
CA ILE A 68 -6.79 7.16 -3.18
C ILE A 68 -7.00 7.48 -4.66
N PRO A 69 -6.56 8.67 -5.14
CA PRO A 69 -6.71 9.03 -6.56
C PRO A 69 -5.90 8.10 -7.46
N THR A 70 -6.50 7.65 -8.55
CA THR A 70 -5.84 6.84 -9.58
C THR A 70 -5.17 7.73 -10.64
N VAL A 71 -4.12 7.22 -11.29
CA VAL A 71 -3.40 7.92 -12.35
C VAL A 71 -3.70 7.27 -13.68
N SER A 72 -4.22 8.06 -14.61
CA SER A 72 -4.54 7.64 -15.99
C SER A 72 -3.64 8.32 -17.00
N GLY A 73 -3.48 7.69 -18.18
CA GLY A 73 -2.77 8.28 -19.31
C GLY A 73 -1.24 8.23 -19.21
N ALA A 74 -0.68 7.43 -18.29
CA ALA A 74 0.75 7.17 -18.26
C ALA A 74 1.16 6.17 -19.37
N THR A 75 2.39 6.25 -19.83
CA THR A 75 3.02 5.19 -20.63
C THR A 75 3.79 4.29 -19.67
N VAL A 76 3.45 2.97 -19.67
CA VAL A 76 4.04 2.00 -18.76
C VAL A 76 4.54 0.79 -19.55
N PHE A 77 5.81 0.43 -19.37
CA PHE A 77 6.37 -0.77 -19.98
C PHE A 77 7.52 -1.34 -19.15
N ILE A 78 7.77 -2.63 -19.34
CA ILE A 78 8.93 -3.33 -18.79
C ILE A 78 9.80 -3.80 -19.96
N THR A 79 11.12 -3.62 -19.84
CA THR A 79 12.10 -4.18 -20.77
C THR A 79 12.90 -5.26 -20.05
N ASP A 80 13.02 -6.43 -20.66
CA ASP A 80 13.86 -7.51 -20.12
C ASP A 80 15.35 -7.30 -20.45
N GLY A 81 16.24 -8.16 -19.90
CA GLY A 81 17.68 -8.10 -20.13
C GLY A 81 18.10 -8.39 -21.57
N ASN A 82 17.20 -8.90 -22.42
CA ASN A 82 17.42 -9.15 -23.85
C ASN A 82 16.96 -7.95 -24.71
N GLY A 83 16.36 -6.94 -24.11
CA GLY A 83 15.82 -5.76 -24.80
C GLY A 83 14.39 -5.95 -25.32
N ILE A 84 13.68 -7.00 -24.92
CA ILE A 84 12.26 -7.21 -25.27
C ILE A 84 11.41 -6.32 -24.39
N GLN A 85 10.53 -5.51 -25.02
CA GLN A 85 9.61 -4.61 -24.34
C GLN A 85 8.22 -5.26 -24.20
N TYR A 86 7.65 -5.13 -23.01
CA TYR A 86 6.30 -5.54 -22.65
C TYR A 86 5.50 -4.30 -22.26
N ASP A 87 4.51 -3.94 -23.06
CA ASP A 87 3.67 -2.78 -22.82
C ASP A 87 2.51 -3.12 -21.87
N PHE A 88 2.24 -2.20 -20.95
CA PHE A 88 1.14 -2.29 -19.99
C PHE A 88 0.06 -1.31 -20.40
N ILE A 89 -1.13 -1.82 -20.66
CA ILE A 89 -2.27 -1.04 -21.13
C ILE A 89 -3.19 -0.71 -19.96
N GLU A 90 -3.58 0.56 -19.85
CA GLU A 90 -4.47 0.99 -18.79
C GLU A 90 -5.88 0.39 -18.95
N THR A 91 -6.42 -0.15 -17.86
CA THR A 91 -7.85 -0.36 -17.71
C THR A 91 -8.49 1.00 -17.41
N PRO A 92 -9.33 1.53 -18.30
CA PRO A 92 -9.75 2.93 -18.26
C PRO A 92 -10.21 3.41 -16.89
N GLY A 93 -9.58 4.48 -16.37
CA GLY A 93 -9.94 5.17 -15.13
C GLY A 93 -9.61 4.39 -13.84
N SER A 94 -9.02 3.21 -13.93
CA SER A 94 -8.73 2.37 -12.75
C SER A 94 -7.36 2.62 -12.12
N GLY A 95 -6.44 3.24 -12.88
CA GLY A 95 -5.03 3.32 -12.53
C GLY A 95 -4.31 1.96 -12.59
N ASN A 96 -4.95 0.91 -13.08
CA ASN A 96 -4.33 -0.38 -13.31
C ASN A 96 -3.88 -0.50 -14.76
N TYR A 97 -2.62 -0.83 -14.95
CA TYR A 97 -1.97 -1.06 -16.22
C TYR A 97 -1.66 -2.54 -16.33
N VAL A 98 -2.20 -3.21 -17.33
CA VAL A 98 -2.16 -4.69 -17.48
C VAL A 98 -1.37 -5.07 -18.71
N CYS A 99 -0.46 -6.03 -18.56
CA CYS A 99 0.21 -6.75 -19.65
C CYS A 99 -0.25 -8.20 -19.61
N THR A 100 -0.62 -8.77 -20.77
CA THR A 100 -1.14 -10.15 -20.89
C THR A 100 -0.21 -11.09 -21.67
N ASN A 101 0.90 -10.58 -22.15
CA ASN A 101 1.89 -11.33 -22.91
C ASN A 101 3.29 -11.30 -22.28
N PHE A 102 3.37 -10.99 -20.97
CA PHE A 102 4.63 -11.00 -20.24
C PHE A 102 5.25 -12.40 -20.19
N ASN A 103 6.56 -12.51 -20.32
CA ASN A 103 7.27 -13.79 -20.21
C ASN A 103 8.27 -13.74 -19.05
N PRO A 104 7.86 -14.18 -17.84
CA PRO A 104 8.74 -14.17 -16.68
C PRO A 104 9.78 -15.28 -16.77
N GLU A 105 11.04 -14.94 -16.57
CA GLU A 105 12.16 -15.88 -16.49
C GLU A 105 12.92 -15.68 -15.17
N ILE A 106 13.16 -16.76 -14.44
CA ILE A 106 13.94 -16.73 -13.20
C ILE A 106 15.36 -16.28 -13.49
N ARG A 107 15.90 -15.38 -12.65
CA ARG A 107 17.22 -14.74 -12.76
C ARG A 107 17.37 -13.76 -13.93
N GLN A 108 16.28 -13.48 -14.63
CA GLN A 108 16.25 -12.43 -15.63
C GLN A 108 16.08 -11.06 -14.95
N THR A 109 16.76 -10.06 -15.47
CA THR A 109 16.65 -8.68 -15.04
C THR A 109 15.58 -7.95 -15.84
N TYR A 110 14.76 -7.16 -15.18
CA TYR A 110 13.68 -6.38 -15.76
C TYR A 110 13.82 -4.93 -15.37
N THR A 111 13.64 -4.03 -16.31
CA THR A 111 13.62 -2.58 -16.08
C THR A 111 12.22 -2.06 -16.36
N LEU A 112 11.54 -1.59 -15.32
CA LEU A 112 10.29 -0.85 -15.42
C LEU A 112 10.57 0.57 -15.87
N THR A 113 9.77 1.08 -16.79
CA THR A 113 9.72 2.50 -17.18
C THR A 113 8.28 3.00 -17.09
N VAL A 114 8.09 4.09 -16.37
CA VAL A 114 6.80 4.82 -16.28
C VAL A 114 7.06 6.25 -16.74
N ILE A 115 6.29 6.72 -17.72
CA ILE A 115 6.32 8.10 -18.21
C ILE A 115 4.98 8.75 -17.85
N TYR A 116 5.01 9.74 -17.01
CA TYR A 116 3.83 10.48 -16.57
C TYR A 116 4.17 11.95 -16.32
N ASP A 117 3.31 12.84 -16.78
CA ASP A 117 3.47 14.31 -16.64
C ASP A 117 4.88 14.79 -17.09
N SER A 118 5.34 14.30 -18.24
CA SER A 118 6.67 14.59 -18.79
C SER A 118 7.87 14.17 -17.91
N GLN A 119 7.61 13.38 -16.86
CA GLN A 119 8.64 12.78 -16.02
C GLN A 119 8.82 11.30 -16.39
N VAL A 120 10.06 10.82 -16.29
CA VAL A 120 10.42 9.42 -16.54
C VAL A 120 10.88 8.81 -15.21
N TYR A 121 10.24 7.71 -14.82
CA TYR A 121 10.57 6.93 -13.63
C TYR A 121 11.06 5.56 -14.07
N THR A 122 12.17 5.10 -13.51
CA THR A 122 12.74 3.78 -13.83
C THR A 122 13.09 3.02 -12.57
N ALA A 123 12.91 1.69 -12.61
CA ALA A 123 13.36 0.78 -11.58
C ALA A 123 13.84 -0.52 -12.23
N THR A 124 14.91 -1.10 -11.72
CA THR A 124 15.49 -2.33 -12.27
C THR A 124 15.62 -3.35 -11.15
N GLU A 125 15.08 -4.54 -11.39
CA GLU A 125 15.08 -5.67 -10.46
C GLU A 125 15.26 -7.00 -11.22
N SER A 126 15.69 -8.04 -10.49
CA SER A 126 15.79 -9.39 -11.04
C SER A 126 14.75 -10.31 -10.40
N LEU A 127 14.09 -11.13 -11.22
CA LEU A 127 13.15 -12.12 -10.73
C LEU A 127 13.93 -13.27 -10.07
N ILE A 128 13.74 -13.45 -8.76
CA ILE A 128 14.40 -14.49 -7.98
C ILE A 128 13.42 -15.60 -7.62
N GLU A 129 13.93 -16.82 -7.52
CA GLU A 129 13.17 -17.98 -7.07
C GLU A 129 12.93 -17.92 -5.56
N VAL A 130 11.70 -18.22 -5.14
CA VAL A 130 11.40 -18.40 -3.72
C VAL A 130 11.89 -19.79 -3.30
N PRO A 131 12.68 -19.91 -2.21
CA PRO A 131 13.16 -21.20 -1.73
C PRO A 131 11.98 -22.10 -1.33
N THR A 132 12.13 -23.40 -1.51
CA THR A 132 11.15 -24.40 -1.06
C THR A 132 11.16 -24.48 0.46
N ILE A 133 9.99 -24.66 1.07
CA ILE A 133 9.88 -25.02 2.48
C ILE A 133 9.99 -26.54 2.55
N ASP A 134 11.08 -27.04 3.12
CA ASP A 134 11.34 -28.48 3.18
C ASP A 134 10.40 -29.18 4.17
N TYR A 135 10.21 -28.59 5.34
CA TYR A 135 9.23 -29.08 6.34
C TYR A 135 8.87 -27.97 7.34
N VAL A 136 7.74 -28.15 7.99
CA VAL A 136 7.29 -27.33 9.12
C VAL A 136 7.07 -28.27 10.31
N GLU A 137 7.79 -28.05 11.41
CA GLU A 137 7.65 -28.81 12.65
C GLU A 137 6.92 -27.96 13.69
N GLN A 138 5.88 -28.54 14.28
CA GLN A 138 5.19 -27.95 15.43
C GLN A 138 5.55 -28.77 16.67
N THR A 139 6.24 -28.18 17.65
CA THR A 139 6.49 -28.80 18.95
C THR A 139 5.41 -28.40 19.94
N GLU A 140 4.80 -29.40 20.61
CA GLU A 140 3.73 -29.17 21.58
C GLU A 140 4.18 -28.43 22.86
N ASN A 141 5.47 -28.27 23.08
CA ASN A 141 6.07 -27.67 24.29
C ASN A 141 6.69 -26.29 24.09
N GLY A 142 6.33 -25.57 23.07
CA GLY A 142 6.79 -24.21 22.79
C GLY A 142 5.98 -23.12 23.48
N GLY A 143 5.68 -23.26 24.77
CA GLY A 143 5.14 -22.14 25.57
C GLY A 143 6.29 -21.33 26.16
N PHE A 144 6.30 -20.02 25.90
CA PHE A 144 7.14 -19.03 26.58
C PHE A 144 6.53 -18.72 27.95
#